data_c5c0405dd5837a4f0bdc3c28e3678ade
#
_entry.id   c5c0405dd5837a4f0bdc3c28e3678ade
#
_cell.length_a   1.000
_cell.length_b   1.000
_cell.length_c   1.000
_cell.angle_alpha   90.00
_cell.angle_beta   90.00
_cell.angle_gamma   90.00
#
_symmetry.space_group_name_H-M   'P 1'
#
loop_
_entity.id
_entity.type
_entity.pdbx_description
1 polymer ?
#
loop_
_entity_poly.entity_id
_entity_poly.type
_entity_poly.pdbx_seq_one_letter_code
_entity_poly.pdbx_strand_id
1 'polypeptide(L)'
;MRFVTIVLLFLTTPACAQSVFLTYRQWEQLPVNLREIYVAGAFDTLSTVTTPEQVNFVKHYNECVANAALNLRELAENMKAYAETQPDLRDKPTPGALLRYLVSLCGPAAQ
;
A
#
# COMPACT_ATOMS: atom_id res chain seq x y z
N MET A 1 27.09 -0.22 -59.13
CA MET A 1 27.19 0.10 -57.68
C MET A 1 25.79 0.11 -57.09
N ARG A 2 25.49 -0.88 -56.26
CA ARG A 2 24.18 -0.97 -55.58
C ARG A 2 24.37 -0.41 -54.18
N PHE A 3 23.76 0.74 -53.89
CA PHE A 3 23.71 1.32 -52.56
C PHE A 3 22.66 0.56 -51.75
N VAL A 4 23.09 -0.18 -50.73
CA VAL A 4 22.23 -0.80 -49.73
C VAL A 4 21.95 0.26 -48.66
N THR A 5 20.73 0.83 -48.68
CA THR A 5 20.29 1.74 -47.63
C THR A 5 19.83 0.93 -46.42
N ILE A 6 20.66 0.90 -45.38
CA ILE A 6 20.28 0.29 -44.10
C ILE A 6 19.37 1.29 -43.38
N VAL A 7 18.08 0.96 -43.33
CA VAL A 7 17.12 1.68 -42.47
C VAL A 7 17.24 1.15 -41.05
N LEU A 8 17.90 1.91 -40.17
CA LEU A 8 17.88 1.63 -38.72
C LEU A 8 16.50 2.01 -38.18
N LEU A 9 15.68 1.02 -37.94
CA LEU A 9 14.45 1.15 -37.15
C LEU A 9 14.84 1.31 -35.67
N PHE A 10 14.82 2.55 -35.19
CA PHE A 10 14.87 2.84 -33.75
C PHE A 10 13.53 2.40 -33.14
N LEU A 11 13.56 1.22 -32.50
CA LEU A 11 12.49 0.79 -31.61
C LEU A 11 12.52 1.68 -30.36
N THR A 12 11.78 2.77 -30.40
CA THR A 12 11.52 3.57 -29.20
C THR A 12 10.57 2.77 -28.32
N THR A 13 11.12 2.06 -27.32
CA THR A 13 10.32 1.51 -26.23
C THR A 13 9.74 2.66 -25.46
N PRO A 14 8.39 2.72 -25.25
CA PRO A 14 7.82 3.74 -24.39
C PRO A 14 8.38 3.56 -22.99
N ALA A 15 9.07 4.57 -22.46
CA ALA A 15 9.46 4.61 -21.06
C ALA A 15 8.18 4.67 -20.22
N CYS A 16 7.72 3.52 -19.65
CA CYS A 16 6.66 3.52 -18.66
C CYS A 16 7.17 4.29 -17.44
N ALA A 17 6.55 5.44 -17.14
CA ALA A 17 6.79 6.14 -15.89
C ALA A 17 6.44 5.19 -14.74
N GLN A 18 7.45 4.79 -13.94
CA GLN A 18 7.22 3.95 -12.77
C GLN A 18 6.50 4.80 -11.72
N SER A 19 5.38 4.28 -11.20
CA SER A 19 4.71 4.93 -10.08
C SER A 19 5.56 4.83 -8.82
N VAL A 20 5.48 5.85 -7.97
CA VAL A 20 6.24 5.91 -6.71
C VAL A 20 5.58 5.11 -5.58
N PHE A 21 4.48 4.45 -5.85
CA PHE A 21 3.76 3.63 -4.87
C PHE A 21 3.45 2.24 -5.44
N LEU A 22 3.24 1.27 -4.54
CA LEU A 22 2.66 -0.02 -4.90
C LEU A 22 1.14 0.06 -4.82
N THR A 23 0.47 -0.35 -5.89
CA THR A 23 -0.97 -0.64 -5.83
C THR A 23 -1.22 -1.88 -4.98
N TYR A 24 -2.43 -2.00 -4.44
CA TYR A 24 -2.82 -3.22 -3.72
C TYR A 24 -2.62 -4.48 -4.59
N ARG A 25 -2.96 -4.43 -5.87
CA ARG A 25 -2.75 -5.53 -6.83
C ARG A 25 -1.28 -5.96 -6.94
N GLN A 26 -0.35 -5.01 -6.95
CA GLN A 26 1.09 -5.31 -6.99
C GLN A 26 1.56 -5.86 -5.64
N TRP A 27 1.07 -5.30 -4.52
CA TRP A 27 1.40 -5.74 -3.18
C TRP A 27 0.98 -7.20 -2.93
N GLU A 28 -0.24 -7.60 -3.32
CA GLU A 28 -0.73 -8.97 -3.10
C GLU A 28 0.10 -10.04 -3.82
N GLN A 29 0.83 -9.66 -4.88
CA GLN A 29 1.71 -10.54 -5.64
C GLN A 29 3.10 -10.69 -5.04
N LEU A 30 3.45 -9.88 -4.03
CA LEU A 30 4.73 -10.00 -3.36
C LEU A 30 4.80 -11.28 -2.51
N PRO A 31 6.01 -11.83 -2.29
CA PRO A 31 6.22 -12.86 -1.27
C PRO A 31 5.72 -12.42 0.09
N VAL A 32 5.26 -13.37 0.91
CA VAL A 32 4.61 -13.10 2.22
C VAL A 32 5.45 -12.19 3.11
N ASN A 33 6.75 -12.46 3.22
CA ASN A 33 7.66 -11.65 4.04
C ASN A 33 7.77 -10.19 3.56
N LEU A 34 7.77 -9.96 2.25
CA LEU A 34 7.80 -8.61 1.70
C LEU A 34 6.48 -7.89 1.88
N ARG A 35 5.36 -8.60 1.82
CA ARG A 35 4.05 -8.04 2.14
C ARG A 35 3.97 -7.57 3.58
N GLU A 36 4.46 -8.39 4.51
CA GLU A 36 4.50 -8.05 5.93
C GLU A 36 5.40 -6.83 6.20
N ILE A 37 6.61 -6.80 5.64
CA ILE A 37 7.54 -5.67 5.80
C ILE A 37 6.93 -4.37 5.24
N TYR A 38 6.26 -4.45 4.09
CA TYR A 38 5.60 -3.30 3.50
C TYR A 38 4.50 -2.74 4.42
N VAL A 39 3.67 -3.62 4.98
CA VAL A 39 2.61 -3.23 5.93
C VAL A 39 3.19 -2.62 7.20
N ALA A 40 4.32 -3.15 7.71
CA ALA A 40 5.02 -2.56 8.83
C ALA A 40 5.43 -1.11 8.54
N GLY A 41 6.05 -0.85 7.40
CA GLY A 41 6.45 0.50 7.00
C GLY A 41 5.25 1.44 6.79
N ALA A 42 4.17 0.94 6.21
CA ALA A 42 2.94 1.71 6.04
C ALA A 42 2.30 2.05 7.40
N PHE A 43 2.24 1.10 8.31
CA PHE A 43 1.71 1.33 9.66
C PHE A 43 2.59 2.28 10.47
N ASP A 44 3.92 2.14 10.39
CA ASP A 44 4.86 3.07 11.02
C ASP A 44 4.64 4.51 10.53
N THR A 45 4.40 4.68 9.24
CA THR A 45 4.09 6.00 8.65
C THR A 45 2.79 6.56 9.19
N LEU A 46 1.73 5.74 9.25
CA LEU A 46 0.43 6.14 9.82
C LEU A 46 0.51 6.43 11.32
N SER A 47 1.47 5.83 12.01
CA SER A 47 1.70 5.99 13.45
C SER A 47 2.64 7.16 13.78
N THR A 48 3.13 7.88 12.77
CA THR A 48 4.05 8.99 12.97
C THR A 48 3.27 10.30 13.09
N VAL A 49 3.44 10.98 14.22
CA VAL A 49 2.88 12.33 14.44
C VAL A 49 3.86 13.36 13.87
N THR A 50 3.43 14.08 12.85
CA THR A 50 4.20 15.18 12.26
C THR A 50 3.56 16.56 12.54
N THR A 51 2.27 16.58 12.88
CA THR A 51 1.53 17.77 13.24
C THR A 51 0.64 17.52 14.46
N PRO A 52 0.30 18.56 15.26
CA PRO A 52 -0.57 18.40 16.43
C PRO A 52 -1.94 17.78 16.12
N GLU A 53 -2.48 18.03 14.95
CA GLU A 53 -3.80 17.53 14.52
C GLU A 53 -3.82 16.01 14.34
N GLN A 54 -2.66 15.39 14.13
CA GLN A 54 -2.55 13.95 13.94
C GLN A 54 -2.51 13.15 15.25
N VAL A 55 -2.35 13.78 16.40
CA VAL A 55 -2.18 13.10 17.69
C VAL A 55 -3.35 12.15 17.98
N ASN A 56 -4.58 12.62 17.82
CA ASN A 56 -5.77 11.80 18.09
C ASN A 56 -5.91 10.65 17.08
N PHE A 57 -5.61 10.89 15.83
CA PHE A 57 -5.62 9.88 14.77
C PHE A 57 -4.63 8.75 15.07
N VAL A 58 -3.37 9.11 15.34
CA VAL A 58 -2.29 8.15 15.63
C VAL A 58 -2.61 7.35 16.89
N LYS A 59 -3.03 8.03 17.96
CA LYS A 59 -3.41 7.37 19.22
C LYS A 59 -4.55 6.36 19.01
N HIS A 60 -5.59 6.77 18.30
CA HIS A 60 -6.76 5.93 18.04
C HIS A 60 -6.40 4.59 17.40
N TYR A 61 -5.65 4.62 16.30
CA TYR A 61 -5.29 3.40 15.58
C TYR A 61 -4.21 2.58 16.27
N ASN A 62 -3.24 3.20 16.91
CA ASN A 62 -2.24 2.47 17.70
C ASN A 62 -2.87 1.72 18.87
N GLU A 63 -3.74 2.37 19.62
CA GLU A 63 -4.46 1.72 20.74
C GLU A 63 -5.38 0.61 20.25
N CYS A 64 -6.09 0.82 19.15
CA CYS A 64 -6.98 -0.19 18.59
C CYS A 64 -6.23 -1.45 18.17
N VAL A 65 -5.12 -1.31 17.42
CA VAL A 65 -4.30 -2.45 16.99
C VAL A 65 -3.69 -3.17 18.17
N ALA A 66 -3.21 -2.44 19.16
CA ALA A 66 -2.66 -3.00 20.40
C ALA A 66 -3.74 -3.76 21.21
N ASN A 67 -4.93 -3.19 21.36
CA ASN A 67 -6.04 -3.82 22.07
C ASN A 67 -6.58 -5.05 21.34
N ALA A 68 -6.55 -5.06 20.01
CA ALA A 68 -6.89 -6.24 19.19
C ALA A 68 -5.80 -7.32 19.24
N ALA A 69 -4.64 -7.03 19.86
CA ALA A 69 -3.49 -7.93 19.98
C ALA A 69 -3.00 -8.49 18.63
N LEU A 70 -3.10 -7.70 17.56
CA LEU A 70 -2.66 -8.08 16.22
C LEU A 70 -1.13 -8.02 16.12
N ASN A 71 -0.54 -9.12 15.66
CA ASN A 71 0.85 -9.10 15.20
C ASN A 71 0.92 -8.65 13.73
N LEU A 72 2.13 -8.44 13.23
CA LEU A 72 2.32 -7.94 11.87
C LEU A 72 1.73 -8.86 10.80
N ARG A 73 1.87 -10.17 10.96
CA ARG A 73 1.30 -11.15 10.02
C ARG A 73 -0.22 -11.06 9.99
N GLU A 74 -0.85 -11.06 11.15
CA GLU A 74 -2.30 -10.94 11.28
C GLU A 74 -2.81 -9.63 10.70
N LEU A 75 -2.11 -8.52 10.94
CA LEU A 75 -2.46 -7.23 10.36
C LEU A 75 -2.43 -7.28 8.82
N ALA A 76 -1.38 -7.85 8.24
CA ALA A 76 -1.25 -7.98 6.78
C ALA A 76 -2.30 -8.94 6.18
N GLU A 77 -2.54 -10.09 6.82
CA GLU A 77 -3.54 -11.06 6.37
C GLU A 77 -4.96 -10.53 6.48
N ASN A 78 -5.29 -9.84 7.56
CA ASN A 78 -6.60 -9.24 7.77
C ASN A 78 -6.85 -8.08 6.81
N MET A 79 -5.85 -7.25 6.55
CA MET A 79 -5.92 -6.22 5.52
C MET A 79 -6.20 -6.85 4.14
N LYS A 80 -5.50 -7.93 3.81
CA LYS A 80 -5.71 -8.66 2.55
C LYS A 80 -7.13 -9.19 2.44
N ALA A 81 -7.62 -9.87 3.46
CA ALA A 81 -8.99 -10.41 3.48
C ALA A 81 -10.03 -9.30 3.32
N TYR A 82 -9.84 -8.17 3.99
CA TYR A 82 -10.72 -7.00 3.85
C TYR A 82 -10.68 -6.43 2.42
N ALA A 83 -9.49 -6.22 1.87
CA ALA A 83 -9.33 -5.63 0.55
C ALA A 83 -9.91 -6.51 -0.57
N GLU A 84 -9.96 -7.82 -0.41
CA GLU A 84 -10.62 -8.74 -1.34
C GLU A 84 -12.13 -8.48 -1.46
N THR A 85 -12.74 -7.91 -0.43
CA THR A 85 -14.16 -7.50 -0.44
C THR A 85 -14.37 -6.09 -1.03
N GLN A 86 -13.29 -5.38 -1.40
CA GLN A 86 -13.31 -3.99 -1.84
C GLN A 86 -12.65 -3.85 -3.22
N PRO A 87 -13.35 -4.17 -4.32
CA PRO A 87 -12.75 -4.19 -5.67
C PRO A 87 -12.12 -2.86 -6.10
N ASP A 88 -12.61 -1.73 -5.60
CA ASP A 88 -12.11 -0.39 -5.89
C ASP A 88 -10.69 -0.13 -5.34
N LEU A 89 -10.23 -0.95 -4.37
CA LEU A 89 -8.89 -0.83 -3.81
C LEU A 89 -7.77 -1.38 -4.70
N ARG A 90 -8.10 -2.21 -5.68
CA ARG A 90 -7.08 -2.94 -6.47
C ARG A 90 -6.02 -2.06 -7.11
N ASP A 91 -6.43 -0.93 -7.67
CA ASP A 91 -5.56 0.00 -8.38
C ASP A 91 -5.21 1.23 -7.53
N LYS A 92 -5.55 1.21 -6.24
CA LYS A 92 -5.22 2.25 -5.27
C LYS A 92 -3.91 1.93 -4.56
N PRO A 93 -3.22 2.95 -4.00
CA PRO A 93 -2.04 2.72 -3.16
C PRO A 93 -2.34 1.78 -1.99
N THR A 94 -1.44 0.86 -1.71
CA THR A 94 -1.59 -0.14 -0.63
C THR A 94 -1.83 0.48 0.75
N PRO A 95 -1.18 1.60 1.16
CA PRO A 95 -1.50 2.24 2.44
C PRO A 95 -2.97 2.67 2.59
N GLY A 96 -3.64 2.99 1.48
CA GLY A 96 -5.08 3.26 1.48
C GLY A 96 -5.91 2.04 1.86
N ALA A 97 -5.52 0.84 1.44
CA ALA A 97 -6.15 -0.41 1.85
C ALA A 97 -5.97 -0.66 3.36
N LEU A 98 -4.76 -0.42 3.88
CA LEU A 98 -4.49 -0.52 5.31
C LEU A 98 -5.36 0.44 6.12
N LEU A 99 -5.41 1.70 5.73
CA LEU A 99 -6.20 2.70 6.43
C LEU A 99 -7.70 2.35 6.42
N ARG A 100 -8.25 1.93 5.29
CA ARG A 100 -9.66 1.52 5.20
C ARG A 100 -9.95 0.29 6.05
N TYR A 101 -9.03 -0.66 6.11
CA TYR A 101 -9.15 -1.80 7.02
C TYR A 101 -9.15 -1.34 8.50
N LEU A 102 -8.24 -0.45 8.88
CA LEU A 102 -8.18 0.10 10.23
C LEU A 102 -9.46 0.85 10.60
N VAL A 103 -10.02 1.63 9.69
CA VAL A 103 -11.32 2.29 9.90
C VAL A 103 -12.44 1.26 10.08
N SER A 104 -12.41 0.17 9.33
CA SER A 104 -13.39 -0.93 9.48
C SER A 104 -13.27 -1.64 10.83
N LEU A 105 -12.05 -1.85 11.32
CA LEU A 105 -11.78 -2.53 12.59
C LEU A 105 -12.03 -1.63 13.80
N CYS A 106 -11.58 -0.39 13.73
CA CYS A 106 -11.45 0.54 14.87
C CYS A 106 -12.53 1.63 14.89
N GLY A 107 -13.24 1.81 13.81
CA GLY A 107 -14.05 2.99 13.56
C GLY A 107 -13.20 4.21 13.16
N PRO A 108 -13.83 5.30 12.71
CA PRO A 108 -13.13 6.54 12.38
C PRO A 108 -12.55 7.18 13.63
N ALA A 109 -11.36 7.79 13.50
CA ALA A 109 -10.79 8.59 14.57
C ALA A 109 -11.63 9.84 14.81
N ALA A 110 -11.76 10.26 16.08
CA ALA A 110 -12.39 11.53 16.42
C ALA A 110 -11.55 12.70 15.87
N GLN A 111 -12.25 13.70 15.31
CA GLN A 111 -11.62 14.94 14.85
C GLN A 111 -11.29 15.86 16.01
#